data_d61a6f4dc2b7069969eaee031320bb40
#
_entry.id   d61a6f4dc2b7069969eaee031320bb40
#
_cell.length_a   1.000
_cell.length_b   1.000
_cell.length_c   1.000
_cell.angle_alpha   90.00
_cell.angle_beta   90.00
_cell.angle_gamma   90.00
#
_symmetry.space_group_name_H-M   'P 1'
#
loop_
_entity.id
_entity.type
_entity.pdbx_description
1 polymer ?
#
loop_
_entity_poly.entity_id
_entity_poly.type
_entity_poly.pdbx_seq_one_letter_code
_entity_poly.pdbx_strand_id
1 'polypeptide(L)'
;MRCFILWYTRLMQKKVIAYIDASNLKFGVAQSGWEIDHVSFRSWLRDKFGVDEAIFFMGHLPEQEQYYATLKSQGYDIFFKPTVTARGKKTKGNVDGELILHIARNFYESELSKAVLVSGDGDYHCIVEFLKEKGLPVQVISPNKKYLSFLLKRTNVPIIILDEFIEKLKMKRPSDMP
;
A
#
# COMPACT_ATOMS: atom_id res chain seq x y z
N MET A 1 25.18 -20.89 -21.85
CA MET A 1 24.90 -21.28 -20.45
C MET A 1 24.93 -20.12 -19.46
N ARG A 2 25.89 -19.19 -19.48
CA ARG A 2 25.93 -18.01 -18.60
C ARG A 2 24.74 -17.04 -18.72
N CYS A 3 24.22 -16.80 -19.93
CA CYS A 3 23.06 -15.92 -20.14
C CYS A 3 21.75 -16.48 -19.58
N PHE A 4 21.55 -17.79 -19.61
CA PHE A 4 20.35 -18.46 -19.09
C PHE A 4 20.28 -18.37 -17.56
N ILE A 5 21.43 -18.49 -16.88
CA ILE A 5 21.52 -18.39 -15.42
C ILE A 5 21.27 -16.95 -14.97
N LEU A 6 21.80 -15.96 -15.67
CA LEU A 6 21.55 -14.54 -15.38
C LEU A 6 20.09 -14.14 -15.62
N TRP A 7 19.44 -14.72 -16.63
CA TRP A 7 18.01 -14.51 -16.90
C TRP A 7 17.13 -15.17 -15.81
N TYR A 8 17.47 -16.39 -15.39
CA TYR A 8 16.79 -17.13 -14.32
C TYR A 8 16.96 -16.48 -12.95
N THR A 9 18.15 -15.93 -12.61
CA THR A 9 18.39 -15.20 -11.37
C THR A 9 17.67 -13.84 -11.31
N ARG A 10 17.45 -13.20 -12.46
CA ARG A 10 16.69 -11.92 -12.53
C ARG A 10 15.18 -12.14 -12.36
N LEU A 11 14.65 -13.33 -12.72
CA LEU A 11 13.26 -13.77 -12.50
C LEU A 11 12.96 -14.14 -11.04
N MET A 12 13.98 -14.38 -10.21
CA MET A 12 13.85 -14.85 -8.83
C MET A 12 14.26 -13.80 -7.79
N GLN A 13 14.42 -12.53 -8.17
CA GLN A 13 14.75 -11.50 -7.20
C GLN A 13 13.49 -11.14 -6.41
N LYS A 14 13.45 -11.60 -5.15
CA LYS A 14 12.38 -11.25 -4.22
C LYS A 14 12.35 -9.75 -3.97
N LYS A 15 11.17 -9.16 -3.98
CA LYS A 15 10.93 -7.72 -3.89
C LYS A 15 10.39 -7.33 -2.52
N VAL A 16 10.64 -6.09 -2.16
CA VAL A 16 9.90 -5.42 -1.09
C VAL A 16 8.70 -4.74 -1.73
N ILE A 17 7.49 -5.18 -1.39
CA ILE A 17 6.25 -4.68 -2.00
C ILE A 17 5.42 -3.92 -0.98
N ALA A 18 4.98 -2.71 -1.34
CA ALA A 18 4.02 -1.94 -0.57
C ALA A 18 2.60 -2.17 -1.10
N TYR A 19 1.72 -2.60 -0.22
CA TYR A 19 0.30 -2.83 -0.47
C TYR A 19 -0.49 -1.71 0.19
N ILE A 20 -1.14 -0.86 -0.60
CA ILE A 20 -1.74 0.39 -0.16
C ILE A 20 -3.26 0.30 -0.30
N ASP A 21 -3.96 0.31 0.83
CA ASP A 21 -5.39 0.53 0.85
C ASP A 21 -5.66 2.02 0.58
N ALA A 22 -6.10 2.33 -0.63
CA ALA A 22 -6.32 3.70 -1.09
C ALA A 22 -7.35 4.44 -0.23
N SER A 23 -8.42 3.77 0.18
CA SER A 23 -9.49 4.36 0.97
C SER A 23 -9.00 4.67 2.39
N ASN A 24 -8.37 3.70 3.03
CA ASN A 24 -7.84 3.85 4.38
C ASN A 24 -6.77 4.96 4.44
N LEU A 25 -5.84 4.98 3.49
CA LEU A 25 -4.83 6.03 3.39
C LEU A 25 -5.47 7.41 3.20
N LYS A 26 -6.33 7.58 2.18
CA LYS A 26 -6.96 8.87 1.84
C LYS A 26 -7.78 9.43 3.01
N PHE A 27 -8.67 8.62 3.56
CA PHE A 27 -9.53 9.09 4.66
C PHE A 27 -8.75 9.30 5.95
N GLY A 28 -7.73 8.48 6.21
CA GLY A 28 -6.91 8.61 7.39
C GLY A 28 -6.08 9.89 7.42
N VAL A 29 -5.40 10.26 6.33
CA VAL A 29 -4.64 11.51 6.27
C VAL A 29 -5.57 12.74 6.25
N ALA A 30 -6.71 12.67 5.53
CA ALA A 30 -7.69 13.74 5.50
C ALA A 30 -8.30 14.02 6.89
N GLN A 31 -8.51 12.98 7.71
CA GLN A 31 -8.99 13.15 9.08
C GLN A 31 -7.99 13.91 9.96
N SER A 32 -6.69 13.81 9.68
CA SER A 32 -5.63 14.58 10.34
C SER A 32 -5.43 15.98 9.73
N GLY A 33 -6.26 16.36 8.74
CA GLY A 33 -6.28 17.71 8.15
C GLY A 33 -5.20 17.97 7.11
N TRP A 34 -4.63 16.93 6.47
CA TRP A 34 -3.61 17.08 5.44
C TRP A 34 -3.87 16.17 4.24
N GLU A 35 -3.17 16.43 3.16
CA GLU A 35 -3.20 15.65 1.93
C GLU A 35 -1.80 15.13 1.62
N ILE A 36 -1.73 13.89 1.15
CA ILE A 36 -0.46 13.25 0.86
C ILE A 36 0.06 13.66 -0.53
N ASP A 37 1.34 14.03 -0.59
CA ASP A 37 2.08 14.13 -1.85
C ASP A 37 2.56 12.75 -2.26
N HIS A 38 1.96 12.20 -3.31
CA HIS A 38 2.26 10.83 -3.75
C HIS A 38 3.70 10.68 -4.28
N VAL A 39 4.31 11.71 -4.84
CA VAL A 39 5.72 11.67 -5.29
C VAL A 39 6.65 11.54 -4.09
N SER A 40 6.46 12.39 -3.08
CA SER A 40 7.22 12.34 -1.83
C SER A 40 6.99 11.02 -1.09
N PHE A 41 5.75 10.52 -1.09
CA PHE A 41 5.41 9.26 -0.43
C PHE A 41 6.05 8.05 -1.14
N ARG A 42 6.05 8.01 -2.48
CA ARG A 42 6.73 6.95 -3.24
C ARG A 42 8.23 6.93 -2.97
N SER A 43 8.87 8.10 -2.97
CA SER A 43 10.29 8.24 -2.64
C SER A 43 10.57 7.81 -1.21
N TRP A 44 9.75 8.23 -0.24
CA TRP A 44 9.88 7.86 1.16
C TRP A 44 9.73 6.34 1.40
N LEU A 45 8.79 5.68 0.71
CA LEU A 45 8.64 4.22 0.77
C LEU A 45 9.90 3.51 0.26
N ARG A 46 10.46 3.96 -0.86
CA ARG A 46 11.70 3.42 -1.42
C ARG A 46 12.88 3.64 -0.46
N ASP A 47 13.09 4.88 -0.02
CA ASP A 47 14.29 5.27 0.71
C ASP A 47 14.31 4.72 2.14
N LYS A 48 13.15 4.61 2.78
CA LYS A 48 13.04 4.14 4.17
C LYS A 48 12.90 2.63 4.31
N PHE A 49 12.23 1.97 3.37
CA PHE A 49 11.89 0.55 3.49
C PHE A 49 12.47 -0.31 2.36
N GLY A 50 13.09 0.31 1.35
CA GLY A 50 13.59 -0.40 0.17
C GLY A 50 12.47 -0.88 -0.74
N VAL A 51 11.33 -0.19 -0.79
CA VAL A 51 10.16 -0.62 -1.58
C VAL A 51 10.46 -0.57 -3.08
N ASP A 52 10.48 -1.73 -3.71
CA ASP A 52 10.64 -1.90 -5.16
C ASP A 52 9.33 -1.57 -5.89
N GLU A 53 8.22 -2.16 -5.45
CA GLU A 53 6.89 -2.00 -6.02
C GLU A 53 5.90 -1.43 -5.00
N ALA A 54 5.05 -0.51 -5.42
CA ALA A 54 4.00 0.05 -4.58
C ALA A 54 2.66 -0.02 -5.31
N ILE A 55 1.71 -0.76 -4.75
CA ILE A 55 0.45 -1.10 -5.40
C ILE A 55 -0.71 -0.48 -4.62
N PHE A 56 -1.48 0.37 -5.29
CA PHE A 56 -2.75 0.86 -4.76
C PHE A 56 -3.88 -0.13 -5.03
N PHE A 57 -4.62 -0.47 -4.00
CA PHE A 57 -5.86 -1.26 -4.09
C PHE A 57 -7.05 -0.33 -3.96
N MET A 58 -7.90 -0.28 -4.99
CA MET A 58 -9.07 0.61 -5.03
C MET A 58 -10.16 0.11 -5.95
N GLY A 59 -11.38 0.64 -5.77
CA GLY A 59 -12.45 0.47 -6.74
C GLY A 59 -12.22 1.35 -7.98
N HIS A 60 -12.59 0.85 -9.15
CA HIS A 60 -12.53 1.64 -10.38
C HIS A 60 -13.69 2.64 -10.46
N LEU A 61 -13.37 3.90 -10.72
CA LEU A 61 -14.34 4.98 -10.97
C LEU A 61 -13.97 5.66 -12.29
N PRO A 62 -14.82 5.57 -13.33
CA PRO A 62 -14.50 6.10 -14.66
C PRO A 62 -14.13 7.60 -14.66
N GLU A 63 -14.70 8.36 -13.75
CA GLU A 63 -14.42 9.79 -13.58
C GLU A 63 -13.01 10.10 -13.02
N GLN A 64 -12.25 9.09 -12.61
CA GLN A 64 -10.92 9.25 -11.99
C GLN A 64 -9.75 8.77 -12.88
N GLU A 65 -9.96 8.55 -14.17
CA GLU A 65 -8.91 8.06 -15.09
C GLU A 65 -7.65 8.95 -15.08
N GLN A 66 -7.82 10.28 -15.02
CA GLN A 66 -6.70 11.22 -14.92
C GLN A 66 -5.88 11.00 -13.64
N TYR A 67 -6.54 10.75 -12.51
CA TYR A 67 -5.88 10.46 -11.24
C TYR A 67 -5.10 9.14 -11.30
N TYR A 68 -5.67 8.11 -11.92
CA TYR A 68 -4.98 6.83 -12.11
C TYR A 68 -3.74 6.96 -13.00
N ALA A 69 -3.84 7.72 -14.10
CA ALA A 69 -2.70 8.00 -14.96
C ALA A 69 -1.59 8.74 -14.19
N THR A 70 -1.96 9.69 -13.34
CA THR A 70 -1.02 10.41 -12.48
C THR A 70 -0.30 9.47 -11.51
N LEU A 71 -1.02 8.62 -10.79
CA LEU A 71 -0.40 7.66 -9.88
C LEU A 71 0.58 6.72 -10.60
N LYS A 72 0.19 6.21 -11.77
CA LYS A 72 1.08 5.35 -12.58
C LYS A 72 2.35 6.09 -13.02
N SER A 73 2.24 7.35 -13.44
CA SER A 73 3.40 8.16 -13.82
C SER A 73 4.34 8.45 -12.63
N GLN A 74 3.84 8.37 -11.41
CA GLN A 74 4.57 8.55 -10.17
C GLN A 74 5.19 7.24 -9.63
N GLY A 75 5.10 6.13 -10.39
CA GLY A 75 5.72 4.85 -10.06
C GLY A 75 4.89 3.97 -9.13
N TYR A 76 3.57 4.09 -9.20
CA TYR A 76 2.65 3.18 -8.54
C TYR A 76 1.97 2.25 -9.53
N ASP A 77 1.74 1.02 -9.11
CA ASP A 77 0.80 0.11 -9.75
C ASP A 77 -0.58 0.27 -9.13
N ILE A 78 -1.62 -0.07 -9.89
CA ILE A 78 -2.99 0.02 -9.40
C ILE A 78 -3.70 -1.30 -9.65
N PHE A 79 -4.21 -1.88 -8.58
CA PHE A 79 -5.13 -3.02 -8.63
C PHE A 79 -6.57 -2.52 -8.46
N PHE A 80 -7.38 -2.73 -9.48
CA PHE A 80 -8.78 -2.37 -9.44
C PHE A 80 -9.65 -3.56 -9.04
N LYS A 81 -10.42 -3.41 -7.96
CA LYS A 81 -11.47 -4.36 -7.68
C LYS A 81 -12.59 -4.21 -8.71
N PRO A 82 -13.08 -5.34 -9.28
CA PRO A 82 -14.27 -5.31 -10.12
C PRO A 82 -15.46 -4.73 -9.32
N THR A 83 -16.05 -3.64 -9.84
CA THR A 83 -17.25 -3.04 -9.26
C THR A 83 -18.46 -3.53 -10.02
N VAL A 84 -19.41 -4.16 -9.34
CA VAL A 84 -20.71 -4.53 -9.96
C VAL A 84 -21.70 -3.40 -9.70
N THR A 85 -22.13 -2.74 -10.77
CA THR A 85 -23.19 -1.72 -10.70
C THR A 85 -24.55 -2.42 -10.68
N ALA A 86 -25.06 -2.77 -9.50
CA ALA A 86 -26.40 -3.29 -9.38
C ALA A 86 -27.39 -2.13 -9.24
N ARG A 87 -28.24 -1.92 -10.27
CA ARG A 87 -29.41 -1.02 -10.27
C ARG A 87 -29.17 0.37 -9.65
N GLY A 88 -28.20 1.12 -10.18
CA GLY A 88 -28.03 2.55 -9.81
C GLY A 88 -27.44 2.82 -8.41
N LYS A 89 -27.09 1.80 -7.64
CA LYS A 89 -26.34 1.95 -6.39
C LYS A 89 -24.86 1.64 -6.65
N LYS A 90 -24.00 2.62 -6.46
CA LYS A 90 -22.53 2.39 -6.41
C LYS A 90 -22.27 1.40 -5.27
N THR A 91 -22.01 0.13 -5.61
CA THR A 91 -21.62 -0.85 -4.60
C THR A 91 -20.19 -0.53 -4.19
N LYS A 92 -20.04 -0.03 -2.97
CA LYS A 92 -18.73 0.17 -2.34
C LYS A 92 -18.10 -1.22 -2.18
N GLY A 93 -17.25 -1.62 -3.13
CA GLY A 93 -16.53 -2.89 -3.01
C GLY A 93 -15.43 -2.73 -1.96
N ASN A 94 -15.50 -3.51 -0.87
CA ASN A 94 -14.40 -3.66 0.06
C ASN A 94 -13.23 -4.34 -0.67
N VAL A 95 -12.04 -3.74 -0.68
CA VAL A 95 -10.84 -4.26 -1.38
C VAL A 95 -10.02 -5.21 -0.51
N ASP A 96 -10.38 -5.41 0.76
CA ASP A 96 -9.57 -6.11 1.74
C ASP A 96 -9.27 -7.55 1.33
N GLY A 97 -10.29 -8.28 0.87
CA GLY A 97 -10.14 -9.65 0.40
C GLY A 97 -9.16 -9.76 -0.77
N GLU A 98 -9.23 -8.83 -1.72
CA GLU A 98 -8.33 -8.78 -2.89
C GLU A 98 -6.89 -8.47 -2.47
N LEU A 99 -6.71 -7.51 -1.56
CA LEU A 99 -5.39 -7.14 -1.04
C LEU A 99 -4.77 -8.30 -0.26
N ILE A 100 -5.53 -8.94 0.63
CA ILE A 100 -5.08 -10.12 1.38
C ILE A 100 -4.66 -11.25 0.44
N LEU A 101 -5.51 -11.57 -0.55
CA LEU A 101 -5.22 -12.62 -1.52
C LEU A 101 -3.97 -12.30 -2.35
N HIS A 102 -3.80 -11.05 -2.75
CA HIS A 102 -2.64 -10.61 -3.52
C HIS A 102 -1.33 -10.75 -2.73
N ILE A 103 -1.33 -10.36 -1.45
CA ILE A 103 -0.18 -10.59 -0.57
C ILE A 103 0.13 -12.09 -0.42
N ALA A 104 -0.89 -12.91 -0.15
CA ALA A 104 -0.71 -14.35 0.02
C ALA A 104 -0.17 -15.00 -1.26
N ARG A 105 -0.69 -14.59 -2.42
CA ARG A 105 -0.22 -15.07 -3.72
C ARG A 105 1.26 -14.74 -3.94
N ASN A 106 1.66 -13.47 -3.78
CA ASN A 106 3.05 -13.05 -3.95
C ASN A 106 4.01 -13.77 -2.99
N PHE A 107 3.52 -14.09 -1.78
CA PHE A 107 4.28 -14.92 -0.84
C PHE A 107 4.52 -16.35 -1.38
N TYR A 108 3.48 -17.02 -1.85
CA TYR A 108 3.59 -18.39 -2.36
C TYR A 108 4.30 -18.50 -3.72
N GLU A 109 4.21 -17.47 -4.56
CA GLU A 109 4.96 -17.38 -5.81
C GLU A 109 6.43 -16.98 -5.59
N SER A 110 6.86 -16.85 -4.32
CA SER A 110 8.24 -16.54 -3.91
C SER A 110 8.74 -15.16 -4.41
N GLU A 111 7.84 -14.26 -4.74
CA GLU A 111 8.18 -12.91 -5.21
C GLU A 111 8.48 -11.93 -4.06
N LEU A 112 8.05 -12.25 -2.84
CA LEU A 112 8.06 -11.34 -1.71
C LEU A 112 9.25 -11.57 -0.78
N SER A 113 10.06 -10.54 -0.53
CA SER A 113 11.12 -10.53 0.50
C SER A 113 10.68 -9.82 1.78
N LYS A 114 9.79 -8.82 1.65
CA LYS A 114 9.20 -8.05 2.74
C LYS A 114 7.87 -7.45 2.29
N ALA A 115 6.87 -7.48 3.15
CA ALA A 115 5.60 -6.79 2.93
C ALA A 115 5.57 -5.45 3.69
N VAL A 116 5.12 -4.39 3.01
CA VAL A 116 4.80 -3.09 3.62
C VAL A 116 3.31 -2.86 3.44
N LEU A 117 2.53 -3.02 4.51
CA LEU A 117 1.09 -2.78 4.51
C LEU A 117 0.80 -1.32 4.86
N VAL A 118 0.18 -0.58 3.97
CA VAL A 118 -0.26 0.80 4.20
C VAL A 118 -1.76 0.81 4.47
N SER A 119 -2.10 0.53 5.68
CA SER A 119 -3.46 0.58 6.25
C SER A 119 -3.41 0.50 7.78
N GLY A 120 -4.39 1.08 8.44
CA GLY A 120 -4.62 0.91 9.89
C GLY A 120 -5.76 -0.06 10.19
N ASP A 121 -6.39 -0.66 9.16
CA ASP A 121 -7.57 -1.49 9.32
C ASP A 121 -7.24 -2.85 9.96
N GLY A 122 -8.07 -3.23 10.93
CA GLY A 122 -7.94 -4.49 11.64
C GLY A 122 -8.23 -5.74 10.80
N ASP A 123 -8.94 -5.60 9.71
CA ASP A 123 -9.26 -6.73 8.84
C ASP A 123 -7.99 -7.36 8.21
N TYR A 124 -6.91 -6.59 8.15
CA TYR A 124 -5.62 -7.08 7.67
C TYR A 124 -4.77 -7.83 8.72
N HIS A 125 -5.22 -7.92 9.99
CA HIS A 125 -4.42 -8.59 11.03
C HIS A 125 -4.09 -10.04 10.66
N CYS A 126 -5.03 -10.76 10.03
CA CYS A 126 -4.85 -12.17 9.68
C CYS A 126 -3.70 -12.39 8.70
N ILE A 127 -3.55 -11.53 7.69
CA ILE A 127 -2.44 -11.66 6.72
C ILE A 127 -1.11 -11.22 7.34
N VAL A 128 -1.12 -10.24 8.24
CA VAL A 128 0.08 -9.81 8.96
C VAL A 128 0.60 -10.93 9.87
N GLU A 129 -0.29 -11.57 10.64
CA GLU A 129 0.07 -12.72 11.48
C GLU A 129 0.55 -13.91 10.64
N PHE A 130 -0.15 -14.24 9.56
CA PHE A 130 0.27 -15.29 8.64
C PHE A 130 1.70 -15.08 8.12
N LEU A 131 2.03 -13.89 7.62
CA LEU A 131 3.36 -13.59 7.11
C LEU A 131 4.43 -13.66 8.21
N LYS A 132 4.11 -13.16 9.41
CA LYS A 132 4.98 -13.23 10.58
C LYS A 132 5.26 -14.68 10.97
N GLU A 133 4.25 -15.54 11.03
CA GLU A 133 4.40 -16.99 11.29
C GLU A 133 5.28 -17.69 10.25
N LYS A 134 5.22 -17.22 9.00
CA LYS A 134 6.07 -17.71 7.90
C LYS A 134 7.49 -17.12 7.93
N GLY A 135 7.81 -16.28 8.90
CA GLY A 135 9.12 -15.65 9.01
C GLY A 135 9.39 -14.54 7.98
N LEU A 136 8.34 -14.05 7.27
CA LEU A 136 8.50 -12.95 6.35
C LEU A 136 8.45 -11.61 7.10
N PRO A 137 9.41 -10.70 6.88
CA PRO A 137 9.38 -9.37 7.46
C PRO A 137 8.14 -8.58 7.01
N VAL A 138 7.43 -7.98 7.99
CA VAL A 138 6.25 -7.13 7.73
C VAL A 138 6.45 -5.78 8.40
N GLN A 139 6.11 -4.72 7.68
CA GLN A 139 6.00 -3.36 8.18
C GLN A 139 4.56 -2.87 8.00
N VAL A 140 3.93 -2.39 9.06
CA VAL A 140 2.63 -1.71 8.97
C VAL A 140 2.84 -0.19 9.01
N ILE A 141 2.12 0.52 8.14
CA ILE A 141 2.09 1.98 8.09
C ILE A 141 0.63 2.41 8.21
N SER A 142 0.25 2.95 9.37
CA SER A 142 -1.09 3.50 9.58
C SER A 142 -1.12 4.99 9.24
N PRO A 143 -2.18 5.48 8.58
CA PRO A 143 -2.32 6.91 8.28
C PRO A 143 -2.22 7.80 9.52
N ASN A 144 -2.91 7.41 10.60
CA ASN A 144 -2.86 8.11 11.88
C ASN A 144 -3.13 7.15 13.05
N LYS A 145 -2.96 7.63 14.28
CA LYS A 145 -3.19 6.82 15.51
C LYS A 145 -4.63 6.35 15.65
N LYS A 146 -5.59 7.14 15.21
CA LYS A 146 -7.03 6.84 15.33
C LYS A 146 -7.47 5.73 14.39
N TYR A 147 -6.86 5.65 13.21
CA TYR A 147 -7.13 4.58 12.24
C TYR A 147 -6.41 3.27 12.56
N LEU A 148 -5.43 3.29 13.47
CA LEU A 148 -4.69 2.09 13.83
C LEU A 148 -5.50 1.18 14.74
N SER A 149 -5.95 0.07 14.19
CA SER A 149 -6.71 -0.96 14.89
C SER A 149 -5.90 -1.61 16.02
N PHE A 150 -6.61 -1.98 17.07
CA PHE A 150 -6.06 -2.76 18.18
C PHE A 150 -5.57 -4.15 17.74
N LEU A 151 -6.24 -4.77 16.76
CA LEU A 151 -5.83 -6.06 16.20
C LEU A 151 -4.44 -6.00 15.56
N LEU A 152 -4.16 -4.94 14.77
CA LEU A 152 -2.83 -4.74 14.19
C LEU A 152 -1.76 -4.50 15.27
N LYS A 153 -2.06 -3.76 16.33
CA LYS A 153 -1.13 -3.57 17.45
C LYS A 153 -0.74 -4.90 18.13
N ARG A 154 -1.67 -5.83 18.22
CA ARG A 154 -1.42 -7.15 18.85
C ARG A 154 -0.49 -8.04 18.06
N THR A 155 -0.33 -7.82 16.76
CA THR A 155 0.59 -8.61 15.94
C THR A 155 2.07 -8.41 16.31
N ASN A 156 2.39 -7.35 17.05
CA ASN A 156 3.75 -6.97 17.46
C ASN A 156 4.75 -6.83 16.29
N VAL A 157 4.27 -6.53 15.09
CA VAL A 157 5.15 -6.12 13.98
C VAL A 157 5.49 -4.63 14.09
N PRO A 158 6.57 -4.15 13.44
CA PRO A 158 6.86 -2.72 13.39
C PRO A 158 5.71 -1.92 12.81
N ILE A 159 5.28 -0.87 13.50
CA ILE A 159 4.20 0.03 13.08
C ILE A 159 4.72 1.46 13.01
N ILE A 160 4.40 2.17 11.94
CA ILE A 160 4.69 3.59 11.76
C ILE A 160 3.37 4.34 11.57
N ILE A 161 3.30 5.54 12.11
CA ILE A 161 2.18 6.46 11.94
C ILE A 161 2.60 7.57 10.98
N LEU A 162 1.87 7.76 9.87
CA LEU A 162 2.22 8.76 8.85
C LEU A 162 2.17 10.20 9.37
N ASP A 163 1.28 10.49 10.32
CA ASP A 163 1.21 11.83 10.94
C ASP A 163 2.54 12.29 11.54
N GLU A 164 3.43 11.38 11.91
CA GLU A 164 4.78 11.71 12.42
C GLU A 164 5.70 12.25 11.31
N PHE A 165 5.29 12.14 10.04
CA PHE A 165 6.07 12.53 8.86
C PHE A 165 5.35 13.57 7.99
N ILE A 166 4.35 14.27 8.51
CA ILE A 166 3.52 15.25 7.76
C ILE A 166 4.39 16.25 7.00
N GLU A 167 5.38 16.87 7.63
CA GLU A 167 6.21 17.89 7.00
C GLU A 167 6.99 17.39 5.78
N LYS A 168 7.24 16.11 5.71
CA LYS A 168 7.92 15.46 4.59
C LYS A 168 6.97 14.97 3.50
N LEU A 169 5.74 14.63 3.88
CA LEU A 169 4.81 13.89 3.04
C LEU A 169 3.59 14.70 2.62
N LYS A 170 3.35 15.87 3.22
CA LYS A 170 2.21 16.71 2.86
C LYS A 170 2.37 17.36 1.49
N MET A 171 1.28 17.49 0.78
CA MET A 171 1.23 18.29 -0.43
C MET A 171 1.54 19.75 -0.07
N LYS A 172 2.57 20.33 -0.71
CA LYS A 172 2.92 21.74 -0.53
C LYS A 172 1.92 22.61 -1.27
N ARG A 173 1.31 23.57 -0.60
CA ARG A 173 0.49 24.60 -1.23
C ARG A 173 1.39 25.71 -1.75
N PRO A 174 0.96 26.50 -2.73
CA PRO A 174 1.72 27.67 -3.18
C PRO A 174 2.09 28.65 -2.05
N SER A 175 1.24 28.74 -1.00
CA SER A 175 1.52 29.50 0.22
C SER A 175 2.61 28.93 1.13
N ASP A 176 3.00 27.70 0.93
CA ASP A 176 4.00 26.98 1.75
C ASP A 176 5.40 27.03 1.10
N MET A 177 5.52 27.69 -0.07
CA MET A 177 6.80 27.91 -0.74
C MET A 177 7.42 29.24 -0.27
N PRO A 178 8.74 29.27 0.02
CA PRO A 178 9.43 30.48 0.45
C PRO A 178 9.47 31.56 -0.61
#